data_3c44a84f4c1532d22458c3d5a162f5d3
#
_entry.id   3c44a84f4c1532d22458c3d5a162f5d3
#
_cell.length_a   1.000
_cell.length_b   1.000
_cell.length_c   1.000
_cell.angle_alpha   90.00
_cell.angle_beta   90.00
_cell.angle_gamma   90.00
#
_symmetry.space_group_name_H-M   'P 1'
#
loop_
_entity.id
_entity.type
_entity.pdbx_description
1 polymer ?
#
loop_
_entity_poly.entity_id
_entity_poly.type
_entity_poly.pdbx_seq_one_letter_code
_entity_poly.pdbx_strand_id
1 'polypeptide(L)'
;MKRRKKPTMTLLNAAGGKIINIRLWIKKLICDLKSYKRRNIKTTPPRLIADNKYPLDISVIVCTYNRPKKLANAVKSLCGQTLPSEKYEIIIVNNGEELNNTFEEYNDCNIKIIKEERKGLTYARNLGASVSNGKYLVYIDDDAIAEPRLLETIKNAFDAHSNAGIIGGQIILKTPEPKPNIILEGKETLWSEYTVPYTKYREINKQYEFPFGANFSVRHNIFNAVGGFDESYGRVGNNYAGGEETVLCFKVLNCGCKIGIEPKAVVYHDVDKTRYTKEHIKETIKAGIFTTYRLYKDGYLSLIHI
;
A
#
# COMPACT_ATOMS: atom_id res chain seq x y z
N MET A 1 3.40 -47.54 14.92
CA MET A 1 3.54 -46.07 14.89
C MET A 1 4.31 -45.65 13.63
N LYS A 2 3.61 -45.22 12.56
CA LYS A 2 4.23 -44.76 11.30
C LYS A 2 4.45 -43.25 11.39
N ARG A 3 5.71 -42.80 11.39
CA ARG A 3 6.06 -41.38 11.31
C ARG A 3 5.59 -40.78 9.98
N ARG A 4 4.65 -39.83 10.01
CA ARG A 4 4.27 -39.03 8.86
C ARG A 4 5.46 -38.15 8.45
N LYS A 5 6.01 -38.35 7.26
CA LYS A 5 6.96 -37.46 6.62
C LYS A 5 6.27 -36.14 6.29
N LYS A 6 6.82 -35.01 6.75
CA LYS A 6 6.39 -33.68 6.34
C LYS A 6 6.66 -33.50 4.85
N PRO A 7 5.76 -32.87 4.06
CA PRO A 7 5.99 -32.65 2.64
C PRO A 7 7.14 -31.62 2.45
N THR A 8 8.16 -32.05 1.73
CA THR A 8 9.23 -31.19 1.23
C THR A 8 8.68 -30.39 0.05
N MET A 9 8.59 -29.09 0.19
CA MET A 9 8.20 -28.18 -0.89
C MET A 9 9.34 -28.07 -1.91
N THR A 10 9.26 -28.88 -2.97
CA THR A 10 10.21 -28.86 -4.09
C THR A 10 9.51 -28.13 -5.24
N LEU A 11 9.91 -26.91 -5.52
CA LEU A 11 9.55 -26.19 -6.74
C LEU A 11 10.45 -26.71 -7.86
N LEU A 12 9.92 -27.56 -8.74
CA LEU A 12 10.59 -28.07 -9.95
C LEU A 12 10.66 -26.94 -10.99
N ASN A 13 11.87 -26.59 -11.39
CA ASN A 13 12.14 -25.77 -12.58
C ASN A 13 12.23 -26.67 -13.81
N ALA A 14 11.32 -26.50 -14.75
CA ALA A 14 11.50 -26.93 -16.13
C ALA A 14 12.03 -25.74 -16.93
N ALA A 15 13.34 -25.68 -17.11
CA ALA A 15 14.16 -25.03 -18.12
C ALA A 15 15.49 -24.55 -17.49
N GLY A 16 16.56 -25.28 -17.70
CA GLY A 16 17.99 -24.91 -17.78
C GLY A 16 18.58 -23.83 -16.88
N GLY A 17 18.10 -23.60 -15.66
CA GLY A 17 18.60 -22.59 -14.75
C GLY A 17 18.97 -23.18 -13.38
N LYS A 18 20.10 -22.76 -12.83
CA LYS A 18 20.64 -23.19 -11.53
C LYS A 18 19.53 -23.24 -10.46
N ILE A 19 19.32 -24.40 -9.87
CA ILE A 19 18.45 -24.59 -8.70
C ILE A 19 18.98 -23.67 -7.61
N ILE A 20 18.31 -22.56 -7.38
CA ILE A 20 18.58 -21.72 -6.20
C ILE A 20 18.07 -22.55 -5.03
N ASN A 21 18.99 -23.07 -4.24
CA ASN A 21 18.63 -23.82 -3.04
C ASN A 21 18.09 -22.83 -2.00
N ILE A 22 16.75 -22.62 -2.05
CA ILE A 22 16.03 -21.70 -1.15
C ILE A 22 16.38 -21.98 0.32
N ARG A 23 16.61 -23.26 0.69
CA ARG A 23 17.08 -23.62 2.02
C ARG A 23 18.47 -23.07 2.35
N LEU A 24 19.39 -23.10 1.38
CA LEU A 24 20.76 -22.59 1.57
C LEU A 24 20.74 -21.06 1.66
N TRP A 25 19.93 -20.44 0.85
CA TRP A 25 19.72 -18.98 0.84
C TRP A 25 19.05 -18.50 2.14
N ILE A 26 17.99 -19.18 2.61
CA ILE A 26 17.37 -18.92 3.92
C ILE A 26 18.36 -19.15 5.07
N LYS A 27 19.18 -20.22 5.03
CA LYS A 27 20.22 -20.45 6.05
C LYS A 27 21.27 -19.35 6.06
N LYS A 28 21.72 -18.90 4.89
CA LYS A 28 22.66 -17.77 4.79
C LYS A 28 22.05 -16.49 5.32
N LEU A 29 20.79 -16.19 4.93
CA LEU A 29 20.00 -15.09 5.46
C LEU A 29 19.92 -15.14 7.00
N ILE A 30 19.60 -16.30 7.59
CA ILE A 30 19.52 -16.49 9.05
C ILE A 30 20.90 -16.30 9.72
N CYS A 31 22.00 -16.74 9.08
CA CYS A 31 23.35 -16.52 9.59
C CYS A 31 23.74 -15.05 9.57
N ASP A 32 23.45 -14.35 8.48
CA ASP A 32 23.70 -12.91 8.34
C ASP A 32 22.87 -12.11 9.35
N LEU A 33 21.63 -12.55 9.63
CA LEU A 33 20.72 -11.97 10.61
C LEU A 33 21.24 -12.11 12.07
N LYS A 34 21.92 -13.21 12.41
CA LYS A 34 22.47 -13.43 13.75
C LYS A 34 23.68 -12.56 14.09
N SER A 35 24.40 -12.06 13.08
CA SER A 35 25.61 -11.25 13.26
C SER A 35 25.32 -9.74 13.36
N TYR A 36 24.08 -9.29 13.15
CA TYR A 36 23.73 -7.87 13.05
C TYR A 36 23.34 -7.24 14.39
N LYS A 37 24.03 -6.13 14.78
CA LYS A 37 23.64 -5.30 15.93
C LYS A 37 22.46 -4.41 15.55
N ARG A 38 21.33 -4.58 16.24
CA ARG A 38 20.09 -3.79 16.09
C ARG A 38 20.37 -2.29 16.28
N ARG A 39 19.98 -1.46 15.33
CA ARG A 39 19.85 0.00 15.55
C ARG A 39 18.60 0.25 16.38
N ASN A 40 18.75 0.79 17.58
CA ASN A 40 17.62 1.30 18.35
C ASN A 40 17.15 2.59 17.71
N ILE A 41 16.08 2.54 16.93
CA ILE A 41 15.41 3.73 16.40
C ILE A 41 14.59 4.30 17.56
N LYS A 42 15.21 5.19 18.36
CA LYS A 42 14.48 6.03 19.31
C LYS A 42 13.92 7.21 18.53
N THR A 43 12.64 7.18 18.22
CA THR A 43 11.93 8.36 17.72
C THR A 43 11.33 9.09 18.91
N THR A 44 11.68 10.37 19.09
CA THR A 44 10.94 11.26 19.99
C THR A 44 9.57 11.49 19.35
N PRO A 45 8.45 11.38 20.10
CA PRO A 45 7.14 11.71 19.54
C PRO A 45 7.16 13.11 18.94
N PRO A 46 6.78 13.27 17.66
CA PRO A 46 6.78 14.59 17.05
C PRO A 46 5.70 15.46 17.67
N ARG A 47 5.95 16.78 17.71
CA ARG A 47 4.95 17.76 18.12
C ARG A 47 3.86 17.79 17.04
N LEU A 48 2.66 17.32 17.36
CA LEU A 48 1.54 17.30 16.43
C LEU A 48 1.10 18.73 16.10
N ILE A 49 0.98 19.02 14.81
CA ILE A 49 0.37 20.25 14.30
C ILE A 49 -1.15 20.09 14.40
N ALA A 50 -1.85 21.12 14.86
CA ALA A 50 -3.31 21.06 14.98
C ALA A 50 -3.99 20.83 13.62
N ASP A 51 -5.07 20.02 13.61
CA ASP A 51 -5.82 19.62 12.40
C ASP A 51 -6.59 20.76 11.71
N ASN A 52 -6.79 21.92 12.40
CA ASN A 52 -7.55 23.06 11.88
C ASN A 52 -6.85 23.86 10.76
N LYS A 53 -5.67 23.41 10.33
CA LYS A 53 -4.90 24.02 9.23
C LYS A 53 -5.40 23.63 7.83
N TYR A 54 -6.14 22.53 7.72
CA TYR A 54 -6.50 21.96 6.43
C TYR A 54 -7.90 22.37 6.01
N PRO A 55 -8.07 23.04 4.83
CA PRO A 55 -9.37 23.52 4.36
C PRO A 55 -10.31 22.42 3.85
N LEU A 56 -9.77 21.26 3.48
CA LEU A 56 -10.54 20.11 3.00
C LEU A 56 -10.48 18.95 4.01
N ASP A 57 -11.49 18.09 3.96
CA ASP A 57 -11.49 16.87 4.76
C ASP A 57 -10.49 15.85 4.21
N ILE A 58 -10.47 15.66 2.87
CA ILE A 58 -9.67 14.60 2.22
C ILE A 58 -8.91 15.15 1.02
N SER A 59 -7.64 14.71 0.85
CA SER A 59 -6.93 14.70 -0.43
C SER A 59 -6.73 13.27 -0.86
N VAL A 60 -7.34 12.89 -1.99
CA VAL A 60 -7.10 11.59 -2.62
C VAL A 60 -5.89 11.68 -3.52
N ILE A 61 -4.90 10.84 -3.33
CA ILE A 61 -3.65 10.83 -4.09
C ILE A 61 -3.61 9.57 -4.95
N VAL A 62 -3.61 9.75 -6.27
CA VAL A 62 -3.54 8.68 -7.26
C VAL A 62 -2.24 8.82 -8.04
N CYS A 63 -1.30 7.89 -7.81
CA CYS A 63 -0.05 7.86 -8.57
C CYS A 63 -0.20 6.95 -9.79
N THR A 64 0.20 7.44 -10.97
CA THR A 64 0.08 6.67 -12.22
C THR A 64 1.38 6.64 -13.01
N TYR A 65 1.61 5.53 -13.71
CA TYR A 65 2.74 5.35 -14.61
C TYR A 65 2.29 4.62 -15.88
N ASN A 66 2.08 5.35 -16.97
CA ASN A 66 1.73 4.85 -18.31
C ASN A 66 0.48 3.94 -18.35
N ARG A 67 -0.54 4.21 -17.54
CA ARG A 67 -1.80 3.44 -17.48
C ARG A 67 -3.06 4.30 -17.62
N PRO A 68 -3.22 5.12 -18.70
CA PRO A 68 -4.28 6.11 -18.79
C PRO A 68 -5.70 5.52 -18.70
N LYS A 69 -5.92 4.30 -19.23
CA LYS A 69 -7.25 3.65 -19.18
C LYS A 69 -7.63 3.21 -17.77
N LYS A 70 -6.67 2.71 -16.99
CA LYS A 70 -6.90 2.31 -15.59
C LYS A 70 -7.16 3.54 -14.74
N LEU A 71 -6.31 4.56 -14.90
CA LEU A 71 -6.46 5.85 -14.24
C LEU A 71 -7.86 6.47 -14.49
N ALA A 72 -8.37 6.45 -15.73
CA ALA A 72 -9.68 6.98 -16.04
C ALA A 72 -10.80 6.29 -15.23
N ASN A 73 -10.74 4.97 -15.06
CA ASN A 73 -11.70 4.22 -14.25
C ASN A 73 -11.58 4.56 -12.75
N ALA A 74 -10.37 4.69 -12.24
CA ALA A 74 -10.13 5.09 -10.86
C ALA A 74 -10.70 6.51 -10.61
N VAL A 75 -10.36 7.49 -11.45
CA VAL A 75 -10.87 8.87 -11.35
C VAL A 75 -12.38 8.92 -11.44
N LYS A 76 -13.00 8.20 -12.38
CA LYS A 76 -14.47 8.11 -12.48
C LYS A 76 -15.09 7.65 -11.16
N SER A 77 -14.53 6.63 -10.51
CA SER A 77 -15.05 6.13 -9.24
C SER A 77 -14.86 7.13 -8.07
N LEU A 78 -13.80 7.93 -8.13
CA LEU A 78 -13.51 8.96 -7.13
C LEU A 78 -14.39 10.21 -7.33
N CYS A 79 -14.78 10.54 -8.56
CA CYS A 79 -15.76 11.60 -8.82
C CYS A 79 -17.19 11.18 -8.46
N GLY A 80 -17.48 9.90 -8.34
CA GLY A 80 -18.79 9.35 -7.94
C GLY A 80 -18.94 9.10 -6.43
N GLN A 81 -18.18 9.78 -5.58
CA GLN A 81 -18.25 9.57 -4.13
C GLN A 81 -19.45 10.25 -3.49
N THR A 82 -19.97 9.69 -2.36
CA THR A 82 -21.07 10.29 -1.59
C THR A 82 -20.61 11.47 -0.73
N LEU A 83 -19.34 11.59 -0.43
CA LEU A 83 -18.79 12.78 0.22
C LEU A 83 -18.91 13.97 -0.74
N PRO A 84 -19.47 15.12 -0.32
CA PRO A 84 -19.61 16.30 -1.18
C PRO A 84 -18.28 16.75 -1.82
N SER A 85 -18.30 17.11 -3.12
CA SER A 85 -17.10 17.40 -3.91
C SER A 85 -16.29 18.59 -3.38
N GLU A 86 -16.92 19.53 -2.68
CA GLU A 86 -16.25 20.64 -1.99
C GLU A 86 -15.47 20.24 -0.73
N LYS A 87 -15.61 18.98 -0.29
CA LYS A 87 -14.93 18.45 0.91
C LYS A 87 -13.66 17.69 0.59
N TYR A 88 -13.40 17.38 -0.67
CA TYR A 88 -12.19 16.66 -1.07
C TYR A 88 -11.61 17.15 -2.38
N GLU A 89 -10.36 16.78 -2.63
CA GLU A 89 -9.67 16.96 -3.90
C GLU A 89 -9.08 15.63 -4.37
N ILE A 90 -8.87 15.50 -5.67
CA ILE A 90 -8.20 14.37 -6.31
C ILE A 90 -6.89 14.88 -6.91
N ILE A 91 -5.77 14.36 -6.43
CA ILE A 91 -4.43 14.72 -6.90
C ILE A 91 -3.87 13.54 -7.68
N ILE A 92 -3.80 13.71 -9.00
CA ILE A 92 -3.20 12.75 -9.92
C ILE A 92 -1.72 13.09 -10.05
N VAL A 93 -0.85 12.18 -9.58
CA VAL A 93 0.59 12.33 -9.73
C VAL A 93 1.06 11.48 -10.89
N ASN A 94 1.36 12.12 -12.01
CA ASN A 94 1.87 11.44 -13.20
C ASN A 94 3.39 11.25 -13.10
N ASN A 95 3.82 10.00 -12.98
CA ASN A 95 5.23 9.62 -12.94
C ASN A 95 5.71 8.96 -14.25
N GLY A 96 4.85 8.96 -15.28
CA GLY A 96 5.08 8.37 -16.60
C GLY A 96 5.20 9.39 -17.72
N GLU A 97 4.81 8.99 -18.92
CA GLU A 97 4.68 9.85 -20.09
C GLU A 97 3.54 10.87 -19.93
N GLU A 98 3.44 11.84 -20.82
CA GLU A 98 2.40 12.86 -20.78
C GLU A 98 0.99 12.25 -20.82
N LEU A 99 0.10 12.74 -19.97
CA LEU A 99 -1.30 12.32 -19.97
C LEU A 99 -2.07 13.13 -20.99
N ASN A 100 -2.58 12.47 -22.02
CA ASN A 100 -3.44 13.10 -23.04
C ASN A 100 -4.91 13.29 -22.55
N ASN A 101 -5.22 12.80 -21.34
CA ASN A 101 -6.54 12.95 -20.73
C ASN A 101 -6.49 14.04 -19.66
N THR A 102 -7.31 15.08 -19.82
CA THR A 102 -7.41 16.22 -18.92
C THR A 102 -8.51 16.07 -17.86
N PHE A 103 -9.35 15.03 -17.97
CA PHE A 103 -10.52 14.78 -17.11
C PHE A 103 -11.53 15.94 -17.09
N GLU A 104 -11.59 16.75 -18.17
CA GLU A 104 -12.50 17.90 -18.30
C GLU A 104 -13.99 17.51 -18.20
N GLU A 105 -14.34 16.26 -18.50
CA GLU A 105 -15.69 15.74 -18.31
C GLU A 105 -16.15 15.69 -16.85
N TYR A 106 -15.24 15.84 -15.89
CA TYR A 106 -15.53 15.82 -14.43
C TYR A 106 -15.42 17.22 -13.82
N ASN A 107 -16.06 18.22 -14.44
CA ASN A 107 -15.98 19.63 -14.03
C ASN A 107 -16.43 19.92 -12.60
N ASP A 108 -17.27 19.05 -12.02
CA ASP A 108 -17.73 19.15 -10.62
C ASP A 108 -16.73 18.54 -9.62
N CYS A 109 -15.65 17.93 -10.10
CA CYS A 109 -14.62 17.34 -9.26
C CYS A 109 -13.40 18.25 -9.15
N ASN A 110 -12.90 18.45 -7.95
CA ASN A 110 -11.65 19.19 -7.73
C ASN A 110 -10.44 18.30 -8.07
N ILE A 111 -10.08 18.24 -9.36
CA ILE A 111 -8.98 17.42 -9.87
C ILE A 111 -7.76 18.29 -10.15
N LYS A 112 -6.60 17.86 -9.63
CA LYS A 112 -5.30 18.46 -9.87
C LYS A 112 -4.36 17.42 -10.46
N ILE A 113 -3.72 17.72 -11.58
CA ILE A 113 -2.71 16.85 -12.22
C ILE A 113 -1.35 17.49 -12.01
N ILE A 114 -0.41 16.71 -11.50
CA ILE A 114 0.98 17.14 -11.30
C ILE A 114 1.95 16.09 -11.84
N LYS A 115 3.14 16.54 -12.22
CA LYS A 115 4.19 15.67 -12.75
C LYS A 115 5.26 15.43 -11.69
N GLU A 116 5.66 14.17 -11.50
CA GLU A 116 6.88 13.80 -10.75
C GLU A 116 7.91 13.24 -11.73
N GLU A 117 9.01 13.96 -11.89
CA GLU A 117 10.08 13.59 -12.84
C GLU A 117 10.95 12.44 -12.33
N ARG A 118 11.13 12.32 -11.02
CA ARG A 118 11.91 11.24 -10.42
C ARG A 118 11.11 9.94 -10.48
N LYS A 119 11.65 8.92 -11.17
CA LYS A 119 10.97 7.63 -11.29
C LYS A 119 10.91 6.89 -9.96
N GLY A 120 9.69 6.59 -9.49
CA GLY A 120 9.46 5.81 -8.27
C GLY A 120 8.16 6.20 -7.57
N LEU A 121 7.43 5.17 -7.11
CA LEU A 121 6.13 5.34 -6.47
C LEU A 121 6.19 6.23 -5.22
N THR A 122 7.23 6.08 -4.42
CA THR A 122 7.40 6.80 -3.17
C THR A 122 7.61 8.30 -3.40
N TYR A 123 8.36 8.68 -4.44
CA TYR A 123 8.51 10.08 -4.86
C TYR A 123 7.15 10.68 -5.23
N ALA A 124 6.39 9.96 -6.05
CA ALA A 124 5.08 10.41 -6.49
C ALA A 124 4.10 10.57 -5.30
N ARG A 125 4.07 9.61 -4.38
CA ARG A 125 3.21 9.69 -3.17
C ARG A 125 3.59 10.86 -2.26
N ASN A 126 4.88 11.11 -2.05
CA ASN A 126 5.36 12.24 -1.25
C ASN A 126 5.06 13.59 -1.92
N LEU A 127 5.23 13.69 -3.25
CA LEU A 127 4.88 14.89 -4.01
C LEU A 127 3.36 15.16 -3.93
N GLY A 128 2.52 14.13 -4.09
CA GLY A 128 1.07 14.26 -3.90
C GLY A 128 0.71 14.80 -2.52
N ALA A 129 1.33 14.26 -1.47
CA ALA A 129 1.12 14.75 -0.11
C ALA A 129 1.55 16.20 0.09
N SER A 130 2.67 16.62 -0.50
CA SER A 130 3.23 17.98 -0.32
C SER A 130 2.35 19.10 -0.88
N VAL A 131 1.47 18.79 -1.85
CA VAL A 131 0.53 19.74 -2.48
C VAL A 131 -0.91 19.57 -2.00
N SER A 132 -1.14 18.65 -1.07
CA SER A 132 -2.45 18.29 -0.53
C SER A 132 -2.97 19.34 0.47
N ASN A 133 -4.29 19.57 0.43
CA ASN A 133 -5.00 20.49 1.33
C ASN A 133 -5.95 19.75 2.29
N GLY A 134 -6.07 18.43 2.18
CA GLY A 134 -6.95 17.61 3.00
C GLY A 134 -6.35 17.27 4.36
N LYS A 135 -7.21 17.21 5.38
CA LYS A 135 -6.88 16.73 6.72
C LYS A 135 -6.45 15.27 6.72
N TYR A 136 -7.02 14.47 5.82
CA TYR A 136 -6.70 13.07 5.62
C TYR A 136 -6.16 12.85 4.22
N LEU A 137 -4.99 12.21 4.10
CA LEU A 137 -4.41 11.77 2.83
C LEU A 137 -4.89 10.36 2.56
N VAL A 138 -5.54 10.14 1.42
CA VAL A 138 -6.07 8.85 0.99
C VAL A 138 -5.33 8.42 -0.27
N TYR A 139 -4.55 7.35 -0.18
CA TYR A 139 -3.81 6.78 -1.32
C TYR A 139 -4.63 5.66 -1.95
N ILE A 140 -4.85 5.77 -3.25
CA ILE A 140 -5.55 4.80 -4.09
C ILE A 140 -4.66 4.51 -5.30
N ASP A 141 -4.48 3.23 -5.66
CA ASP A 141 -3.74 2.87 -6.88
C ASP A 141 -4.57 3.20 -8.14
N ASP A 142 -3.91 3.50 -9.26
CA ASP A 142 -4.56 3.87 -10.52
C ASP A 142 -5.32 2.70 -11.20
N ASP A 143 -5.22 1.49 -10.67
CA ASP A 143 -5.99 0.31 -11.05
C ASP A 143 -6.98 -0.15 -9.95
N ALA A 144 -7.29 0.72 -8.98
CA ALA A 144 -8.29 0.49 -7.96
C ALA A 144 -9.54 1.34 -8.20
N ILE A 145 -10.72 0.73 -8.03
CA ILE A 145 -12.03 1.36 -8.18
C ILE A 145 -12.62 1.55 -6.79
N ALA A 146 -12.86 2.78 -6.39
CA ALA A 146 -13.41 3.12 -5.09
C ALA A 146 -14.90 2.75 -5.01
N GLU A 147 -15.33 2.16 -3.90
CA GLU A 147 -16.75 2.02 -3.57
C GLU A 147 -17.34 3.43 -3.31
N PRO A 148 -18.60 3.73 -3.71
CA PRO A 148 -19.16 5.09 -3.65
C PRO A 148 -19.11 5.78 -2.29
N ARG A 149 -19.08 5.02 -1.18
CA ARG A 149 -19.02 5.57 0.18
C ARG A 149 -17.62 5.55 0.79
N LEU A 150 -16.59 5.25 -0.01
CA LEU A 150 -15.22 5.08 0.50
C LEU A 150 -14.73 6.30 1.28
N LEU A 151 -14.81 7.50 0.69
CA LEU A 151 -14.27 8.72 1.30
C LEU A 151 -15.06 9.13 2.56
N GLU A 152 -16.38 9.05 2.51
CA GLU A 152 -17.23 9.29 3.67
C GLU A 152 -16.90 8.31 4.81
N THR A 153 -16.71 7.03 4.48
CA THR A 153 -16.37 5.98 5.45
C THR A 153 -15.03 6.23 6.11
N ILE A 154 -14.00 6.57 5.33
CA ILE A 154 -12.65 6.89 5.84
C ILE A 154 -12.70 8.12 6.74
N LYS A 155 -13.37 9.20 6.31
CA LYS A 155 -13.53 10.42 7.10
C LYS A 155 -14.16 10.11 8.44
N ASN A 156 -15.31 9.43 8.44
CA ASN A 156 -16.06 9.09 9.64
C ASN A 156 -15.24 8.18 10.59
N ALA A 157 -14.47 7.26 10.04
CA ALA A 157 -13.59 6.40 10.84
C ALA A 157 -12.48 7.20 11.53
N PHE A 158 -11.83 8.15 10.85
CA PHE A 158 -10.85 9.05 11.49
C PHE A 158 -11.47 9.97 12.53
N ASP A 159 -12.66 10.49 12.27
CA ASP A 159 -13.35 11.38 13.21
C ASP A 159 -13.77 10.63 14.48
N ALA A 160 -14.19 9.37 14.35
CA ALA A 160 -14.54 8.50 15.48
C ALA A 160 -13.32 8.00 16.27
N HIS A 161 -12.14 7.93 15.65
CA HIS A 161 -10.93 7.36 16.24
C HIS A 161 -9.77 8.39 16.20
N SER A 162 -9.82 9.38 17.10
CA SER A 162 -8.88 10.52 17.12
C SER A 162 -7.42 10.11 17.30
N ASN A 163 -7.13 8.95 17.90
CA ASN A 163 -5.79 8.38 18.09
C ASN A 163 -5.28 7.59 16.86
N ALA A 164 -6.14 7.32 15.86
CA ALA A 164 -5.72 6.64 14.64
C ALA A 164 -4.88 7.58 13.76
N GLY A 165 -3.61 7.22 13.53
CA GLY A 165 -2.73 7.91 12.59
C GLY A 165 -2.89 7.37 11.17
N ILE A 166 -3.18 6.06 11.03
CA ILE A 166 -3.42 5.38 9.76
C ILE A 166 -4.72 4.59 9.86
N ILE A 167 -5.52 4.64 8.79
CA ILE A 167 -6.68 3.75 8.60
C ILE A 167 -6.57 3.14 7.21
N GLY A 168 -6.59 1.80 7.15
CA GLY A 168 -6.72 1.03 5.92
C GLY A 168 -8.13 0.50 5.72
N GLY A 169 -8.43 0.11 4.50
CA GLY A 169 -9.68 -0.56 4.16
C GLY A 169 -9.46 -1.90 3.46
N GLN A 170 -10.54 -2.51 3.03
CA GLN A 170 -10.49 -3.75 2.25
C GLN A 170 -10.11 -3.47 0.79
N ILE A 171 -9.37 -4.39 0.20
CA ILE A 171 -9.03 -4.44 -1.21
C ILE A 171 -9.56 -5.76 -1.75
N ILE A 172 -10.60 -5.70 -2.56
CA ILE A 172 -11.25 -6.86 -3.17
C ILE A 172 -10.67 -7.04 -4.57
N LEU A 173 -10.11 -8.21 -4.83
CA LEU A 173 -9.56 -8.52 -6.14
C LEU A 173 -10.67 -8.69 -7.18
N LYS A 174 -10.68 -7.84 -8.21
CA LYS A 174 -11.58 -7.97 -9.36
C LYS A 174 -10.94 -8.89 -10.38
N THR A 175 -11.34 -10.14 -10.39
CA THR A 175 -10.84 -11.16 -11.33
C THR A 175 -11.65 -11.21 -12.60
N PRO A 176 -11.04 -11.58 -13.75
CA PRO A 176 -11.79 -11.98 -14.94
C PRO A 176 -12.69 -13.19 -14.68
N GLU A 177 -13.77 -13.30 -15.44
CA GLU A 177 -14.58 -14.51 -15.49
C GLU A 177 -14.25 -15.31 -16.77
N PRO A 178 -13.93 -16.62 -16.67
CA PRO A 178 -13.75 -17.38 -15.42
C PRO A 178 -12.49 -16.98 -14.65
N LYS A 179 -12.51 -17.15 -13.31
CA LYS A 179 -11.35 -16.86 -12.43
C LYS A 179 -10.13 -17.65 -12.93
N PRO A 180 -8.97 -16.97 -13.15
CA PRO A 180 -7.75 -17.66 -13.59
C PRO A 180 -7.30 -18.73 -12.61
N ASN A 181 -7.04 -19.95 -13.08
CA ASN A 181 -6.62 -21.09 -12.25
C ASN A 181 -5.33 -20.86 -11.46
N ILE A 182 -4.54 -19.86 -11.86
CA ILE A 182 -3.30 -19.49 -11.16
C ILE A 182 -3.58 -18.80 -9.82
N ILE A 183 -4.77 -18.22 -9.64
CA ILE A 183 -5.20 -17.57 -8.40
C ILE A 183 -5.76 -18.66 -7.48
N LEU A 184 -4.89 -19.21 -6.67
CA LEU A 184 -5.25 -20.22 -5.68
C LEU A 184 -5.97 -19.59 -4.50
N GLU A 185 -6.99 -20.28 -3.99
CA GLU A 185 -7.73 -19.88 -2.79
C GLU A 185 -6.79 -19.64 -1.59
N GLY A 186 -6.97 -18.52 -0.91
CA GLY A 186 -6.13 -18.08 0.22
C GLY A 186 -4.74 -17.59 -0.18
N LYS A 187 -4.50 -17.31 -1.49
CA LYS A 187 -3.26 -16.73 -2.01
C LYS A 187 -3.49 -15.43 -2.79
N GLU A 188 -4.67 -14.90 -2.71
CA GLU A 188 -5.10 -13.67 -3.40
C GLU A 188 -4.27 -12.44 -3.01
N THR A 189 -3.64 -12.47 -1.82
CA THR A 189 -2.68 -11.44 -1.37
C THR A 189 -1.49 -11.25 -2.30
N LEU A 190 -1.14 -12.26 -3.13
CA LEU A 190 -0.11 -12.13 -4.17
C LEU A 190 -0.49 -11.11 -5.25
N TRP A 191 -1.77 -10.78 -5.36
CA TRP A 191 -2.32 -9.74 -6.24
C TRP A 191 -2.85 -8.54 -5.46
N SER A 192 -2.35 -8.35 -4.23
CA SER A 192 -2.70 -7.24 -3.32
C SER A 192 -4.14 -7.27 -2.81
N GLU A 193 -4.81 -8.45 -2.78
CA GLU A 193 -6.05 -8.58 -2.04
C GLU A 193 -5.80 -8.44 -0.54
N TYR A 194 -6.64 -7.65 0.10
CA TYR A 194 -6.63 -7.46 1.54
C TYR A 194 -8.06 -7.45 2.07
N THR A 195 -8.50 -8.57 2.59
CA THR A 195 -9.83 -8.75 3.18
C THR A 195 -9.71 -9.16 4.63
N VAL A 196 -10.71 -8.79 5.44
CA VAL A 196 -10.71 -9.09 6.87
C VAL A 196 -12.01 -9.79 7.28
N PRO A 197 -11.97 -10.74 8.26
CA PRO A 197 -13.13 -11.55 8.63
C PRO A 197 -14.07 -10.85 9.65
N TYR A 198 -13.91 -9.54 9.87
CA TYR A 198 -14.72 -8.75 10.80
C TYR A 198 -15.37 -7.57 10.09
N THR A 199 -16.45 -7.04 10.66
CA THR A 199 -17.32 -6.03 10.03
C THR A 199 -17.28 -4.65 10.71
N LYS A 200 -16.54 -4.53 11.83
CA LYS A 200 -16.39 -3.28 12.59
C LYS A 200 -14.94 -2.86 12.59
N TYR A 201 -14.71 -1.55 12.68
CA TYR A 201 -13.37 -0.99 12.88
C TYR A 201 -12.59 -1.75 13.96
N ARG A 202 -11.32 -2.00 13.69
CA ARG A 202 -10.41 -2.66 14.61
C ARG A 202 -9.02 -2.03 14.56
N GLU A 203 -8.44 -1.74 15.73
CA GLU A 203 -7.03 -1.40 15.86
C GLU A 203 -6.15 -2.62 15.62
N ILE A 204 -5.04 -2.41 14.89
CA ILE A 204 -4.05 -3.44 14.57
C ILE A 204 -2.65 -2.96 14.97
N ASN A 205 -1.77 -3.90 15.24
CA ASN A 205 -0.37 -3.61 15.62
C ASN A 205 0.64 -4.62 15.09
N LYS A 206 0.17 -5.62 14.35
CA LYS A 206 1.03 -6.67 13.79
C LYS A 206 1.33 -6.35 12.34
N GLN A 207 2.60 -6.44 11.95
CA GLN A 207 3.08 -6.08 10.62
C GLN A 207 2.33 -6.79 9.48
N TYR A 208 1.95 -8.04 9.66
CA TYR A 208 1.19 -8.80 8.65
C TYR A 208 -0.28 -8.37 8.50
N GLU A 209 -0.78 -7.52 9.40
CA GLU A 209 -2.12 -6.91 9.33
C GLU A 209 -2.07 -5.47 8.77
N PHE A 210 -0.88 -4.93 8.46
CA PHE A 210 -0.77 -3.55 7.96
C PHE A 210 -1.46 -3.39 6.61
N PRO A 211 -2.17 -2.25 6.40
CA PRO A 211 -2.88 -1.99 5.15
C PRO A 211 -1.93 -1.84 3.96
N PHE A 212 -2.43 -2.14 2.76
CA PHE A 212 -1.70 -2.00 1.51
C PHE A 212 -2.04 -0.68 0.81
N GLY A 213 -1.10 -0.21 -0.02
CA GLY A 213 -1.13 1.09 -0.66
C GLY A 213 -2.33 1.40 -1.55
N ALA A 214 -3.02 0.38 -2.06
CA ALA A 214 -4.22 0.56 -2.88
C ALA A 214 -5.46 1.04 -2.10
N ASN A 215 -5.42 0.95 -0.74
CA ASN A 215 -6.46 1.51 0.15
C ASN A 215 -5.84 1.88 1.49
N PHE A 216 -5.08 2.96 1.48
CA PHE A 216 -4.25 3.40 2.59
C PHE A 216 -4.51 4.87 2.91
N SER A 217 -4.86 5.18 4.14
CA SER A 217 -5.15 6.56 4.55
C SER A 217 -4.36 6.93 5.80
N VAL A 218 -3.90 8.17 5.86
CA VAL A 218 -3.09 8.68 6.97
C VAL A 218 -3.49 10.11 7.32
N ARG A 219 -3.46 10.47 8.61
CA ARG A 219 -3.61 11.88 9.03
C ARG A 219 -2.46 12.71 8.47
N HIS A 220 -2.78 13.79 7.79
CA HIS A 220 -1.79 14.64 7.13
C HIS A 220 -0.77 15.22 8.11
N ASN A 221 -1.20 15.68 9.27
CA ASN A 221 -0.31 16.18 10.31
C ASN A 221 0.65 15.10 10.85
N ILE A 222 0.18 13.86 10.99
CA ILE A 222 1.02 12.71 11.39
C ILE A 222 2.00 12.35 10.28
N PHE A 223 1.54 12.31 9.01
CA PHE A 223 2.38 12.05 7.86
C PHE A 223 3.58 13.00 7.80
N ASN A 224 3.32 14.30 7.95
CA ASN A 224 4.35 15.33 7.96
C ASN A 224 5.28 15.19 9.18
N ALA A 225 4.72 14.91 10.35
CA ALA A 225 5.48 14.78 11.60
C ALA A 225 6.46 13.59 11.57
N VAL A 226 6.14 12.49 10.87
CA VAL A 226 7.02 11.33 10.73
C VAL A 226 7.92 11.37 9.50
N GLY A 227 7.83 12.45 8.69
CA GLY A 227 8.66 12.66 7.51
C GLY A 227 8.22 11.87 6.28
N GLY A 228 6.93 11.54 6.18
CA GLY A 228 6.36 10.88 5.02
C GLY A 228 6.86 9.46 4.74
N PHE A 229 6.66 9.02 3.50
CA PHE A 229 7.20 7.77 3.01
C PHE A 229 8.73 7.86 2.87
N ASP A 230 9.43 6.80 3.25
CA ASP A 230 10.88 6.69 3.11
C ASP A 230 11.25 6.41 1.64
N GLU A 231 11.87 7.39 0.98
CA GLU A 231 12.21 7.34 -0.44
C GLU A 231 13.25 6.25 -0.78
N SER A 232 13.90 5.69 0.21
CA SER A 232 14.78 4.54 0.03
C SER A 232 14.01 3.22 -0.15
N TYR A 233 12.71 3.19 0.18
CA TYR A 233 11.78 2.08 -0.04
C TYR A 233 10.85 2.39 -1.22
N GLY A 234 10.10 1.37 -1.66
CA GLY A 234 9.13 1.51 -2.73
C GLY A 234 9.63 0.99 -4.09
N ARG A 235 8.69 0.92 -5.01
CA ARG A 235 8.92 0.37 -6.36
C ARG A 235 9.58 1.41 -7.26
N VAL A 236 10.65 1.00 -7.96
CA VAL A 236 11.31 1.79 -8.99
C VAL A 236 11.45 0.94 -10.25
N GLY A 237 10.82 1.34 -11.35
CA GLY A 237 10.80 0.60 -12.60
C GLY A 237 10.24 -0.82 -12.44
N ASN A 238 10.98 -1.83 -12.89
CA ASN A 238 10.58 -3.25 -12.80
C ASN A 238 10.94 -3.90 -11.45
N ASN A 239 11.45 -3.14 -10.49
CA ASN A 239 11.74 -3.67 -9.15
C ASN A 239 10.45 -3.72 -8.33
N TYR A 240 10.02 -4.92 -7.96
CA TYR A 240 8.82 -5.16 -7.13
C TYR A 240 9.05 -4.92 -5.63
N ALA A 241 10.27 -4.58 -5.21
CA ALA A 241 10.53 -4.29 -3.80
C ALA A 241 9.66 -3.12 -3.35
N GLY A 242 9.01 -3.28 -2.22
CA GLY A 242 8.13 -2.31 -1.59
C GLY A 242 8.48 -2.14 -0.12
N GLY A 243 7.50 -1.87 0.72
CA GLY A 243 7.63 -1.77 2.16
C GLY A 243 7.56 -0.34 2.68
N GLU A 244 7.36 0.64 1.81
CA GLU A 244 7.20 2.04 2.16
C GLU A 244 6.02 2.26 3.09
N GLU A 245 4.87 1.60 2.86
CA GLU A 245 3.70 1.64 3.74
C GLU A 245 4.02 0.98 5.10
N THR A 246 4.74 -0.15 5.06
CA THR A 246 5.15 -0.85 6.29
C THR A 246 6.06 0.02 7.16
N VAL A 247 7.03 0.70 6.54
CA VAL A 247 7.92 1.65 7.23
C VAL A 247 7.12 2.80 7.81
N LEU A 248 6.18 3.37 7.06
CA LEU A 248 5.32 4.44 7.53
C LEU A 248 4.45 3.98 8.71
N CYS A 249 3.88 2.77 8.65
CA CYS A 249 3.14 2.17 9.76
C CYS A 249 3.99 2.08 11.03
N PHE A 250 5.25 1.61 10.95
CA PHE A 250 6.14 1.57 12.10
C PHE A 250 6.48 2.97 12.65
N LYS A 251 6.73 3.95 11.77
CA LYS A 251 6.97 5.34 12.19
C LYS A 251 5.77 5.90 12.95
N VAL A 252 4.55 5.66 12.46
CA VAL A 252 3.30 6.13 13.08
C VAL A 252 3.04 5.44 14.42
N LEU A 253 3.24 4.13 14.54
CA LEU A 253 3.16 3.43 15.83
C LEU A 253 4.19 3.94 16.84
N ASN A 254 5.41 4.23 16.40
CA ASN A 254 6.47 4.76 17.25
C ASN A 254 6.16 6.17 17.76
N CYS A 255 5.29 6.94 17.08
CA CYS A 255 4.77 8.22 17.55
C CYS A 255 3.65 8.08 18.60
N GLY A 256 3.26 6.86 18.96
CA GLY A 256 2.16 6.58 19.87
C GLY A 256 0.77 6.62 19.24
N CYS A 257 0.67 6.86 17.92
CA CYS A 257 -0.59 6.76 17.19
C CYS A 257 -0.97 5.29 16.95
N LYS A 258 -2.26 5.08 16.62
CA LYS A 258 -2.80 3.76 16.31
C LYS A 258 -2.94 3.57 14.80
N ILE A 259 -2.98 2.31 14.38
CA ILE A 259 -3.35 1.90 13.02
C ILE A 259 -4.65 1.14 13.14
N GLY A 260 -5.62 1.45 12.28
CA GLY A 260 -6.90 0.77 12.24
C GLY A 260 -7.24 0.24 10.86
N ILE A 261 -8.15 -0.73 10.82
CA ILE A 261 -8.80 -1.19 9.60
C ILE A 261 -10.29 -0.92 9.72
N GLU A 262 -10.83 -0.21 8.74
CA GLU A 262 -12.27 0.00 8.56
C GLU A 262 -12.78 -0.92 7.43
N PRO A 263 -13.46 -2.01 7.76
CA PRO A 263 -13.89 -3.00 6.75
C PRO A 263 -14.89 -2.48 5.73
N LYS A 264 -15.57 -1.37 6.03
CA LYS A 264 -16.55 -0.74 5.13
C LYS A 264 -15.87 0.19 4.12
N ALA A 265 -14.60 0.55 4.32
CA ALA A 265 -13.81 1.27 3.34
C ALA A 265 -13.30 0.27 2.29
N VAL A 266 -13.93 0.21 1.13
CA VAL A 266 -13.69 -0.83 0.13
C VAL A 266 -13.20 -0.24 -1.19
N VAL A 267 -12.19 -0.87 -1.77
CA VAL A 267 -11.79 -0.68 -3.17
C VAL A 267 -11.79 -2.01 -3.90
N TYR A 268 -12.06 -1.97 -5.21
CA TYR A 268 -11.98 -3.12 -6.11
C TYR A 268 -10.71 -3.00 -6.96
N HIS A 269 -9.75 -3.90 -6.77
CA HIS A 269 -8.46 -3.88 -7.45
C HIS A 269 -8.55 -4.63 -8.78
N ASP A 270 -8.52 -3.89 -9.89
CA ASP A 270 -8.61 -4.40 -11.26
C ASP A 270 -7.20 -4.69 -11.81
N VAL A 271 -6.63 -5.79 -11.34
CA VAL A 271 -5.27 -6.22 -11.69
C VAL A 271 -5.14 -6.53 -13.18
N ASP A 272 -4.06 -6.07 -13.80
CA ASP A 272 -3.77 -6.37 -15.20
C ASP A 272 -3.63 -7.88 -15.45
N LYS A 273 -4.23 -8.36 -16.55
CA LYS A 273 -4.21 -9.80 -16.92
C LYS A 273 -2.79 -10.34 -17.08
N THR A 274 -1.82 -9.50 -17.43
CA THR A 274 -0.40 -9.86 -17.54
C THR A 274 0.23 -10.27 -16.21
N ARG A 275 -0.40 -9.95 -15.08
CA ARG A 275 0.04 -10.37 -13.74
C ARG A 275 -0.44 -11.78 -13.35
N TYR A 276 -1.33 -12.41 -14.13
CA TYR A 276 -1.78 -13.79 -13.85
C TYR A 276 -0.80 -14.82 -14.42
N THR A 277 0.48 -14.70 -14.04
CA THR A 277 1.58 -15.54 -14.52
C THR A 277 2.41 -16.11 -13.36
N LYS A 278 3.09 -17.24 -13.60
CA LYS A 278 4.02 -17.83 -12.64
C LYS A 278 5.20 -16.90 -12.34
N GLU A 279 5.63 -16.15 -13.35
CA GLU A 279 6.68 -15.15 -13.25
C GLU A 279 6.31 -14.05 -12.29
N HIS A 280 5.09 -13.50 -12.38
CA HIS A 280 4.59 -12.51 -11.45
C HIS A 280 4.60 -13.03 -10.00
N ILE A 281 4.08 -14.23 -9.77
CA ILE A 281 4.09 -14.87 -8.44
C ILE A 281 5.52 -14.98 -7.91
N LYS A 282 6.44 -15.46 -8.73
CA LYS A 282 7.85 -15.64 -8.37
C LYS A 282 8.52 -14.31 -7.99
N GLU A 283 8.31 -13.27 -8.80
CA GLU A 283 8.89 -11.95 -8.54
C GLU A 283 8.23 -11.29 -7.30
N THR A 284 6.92 -11.43 -7.11
CA THR A 284 6.22 -10.95 -5.90
C THR A 284 6.75 -11.61 -4.62
N ILE A 285 6.95 -12.93 -4.64
CA ILE A 285 7.52 -13.66 -3.50
C ILE A 285 8.96 -13.22 -3.22
N LYS A 286 9.80 -13.09 -4.25
CA LYS A 286 11.19 -12.60 -4.11
C LYS A 286 11.22 -11.20 -3.51
N ALA A 287 10.37 -10.31 -4.02
CA ALA A 287 10.26 -8.93 -3.54
C ALA A 287 9.83 -8.90 -2.06
N GLY A 288 8.84 -9.72 -1.67
CA GLY A 288 8.42 -9.83 -0.27
C GLY A 288 9.54 -10.30 0.65
N ILE A 289 10.32 -11.32 0.23
CA ILE A 289 11.47 -11.80 1.00
C ILE A 289 12.54 -10.70 1.12
N PHE A 290 12.87 -10.02 0.02
CA PHE A 290 13.85 -8.94 0.01
C PHE A 290 13.41 -7.76 0.91
N THR A 291 12.15 -7.36 0.81
CA THR A 291 11.55 -6.30 1.66
C THR A 291 11.63 -6.69 3.14
N THR A 292 11.24 -7.92 3.49
CA THR A 292 11.31 -8.42 4.88
C THR A 292 12.74 -8.40 5.41
N TYR A 293 13.71 -8.86 4.61
CA TYR A 293 15.13 -8.81 4.96
C TYR A 293 15.60 -7.37 5.21
N ARG A 294 15.21 -6.44 4.32
CA ARG A 294 15.58 -5.04 4.44
C ARG A 294 15.00 -4.40 5.69
N LEU A 295 13.71 -4.60 5.96
CA LEU A 295 13.03 -4.13 7.18
C LEU A 295 13.73 -4.64 8.45
N TYR A 296 14.18 -5.89 8.42
CA TYR A 296 14.97 -6.43 9.53
C TYR A 296 16.34 -5.73 9.66
N LYS A 297 17.07 -5.60 8.55
CA LYS A 297 18.39 -4.95 8.51
C LYS A 297 18.31 -3.50 9.01
N ASP A 298 17.26 -2.79 8.65
CA ASP A 298 17.06 -1.39 9.02
C ASP A 298 16.42 -1.24 10.43
N GLY A 299 16.16 -2.36 11.13
CA GLY A 299 15.74 -2.39 12.53
C GLY A 299 14.24 -2.26 12.78
N TYR A 300 13.42 -2.29 11.72
CA TYR A 300 11.95 -2.27 11.86
C TYR A 300 11.39 -3.61 12.32
N LEU A 301 12.00 -4.73 11.97
CA LEU A 301 11.59 -6.07 12.38
C LEU A 301 12.60 -6.71 13.32
N SER A 302 12.12 -7.59 14.19
CA SER A 302 12.95 -8.50 15.00
C SER A 302 12.86 -9.94 14.47
N LEU A 303 13.78 -10.82 14.89
CA LEU A 303 13.76 -12.24 14.52
C LEU A 303 12.47 -12.98 14.91
N ILE A 304 11.68 -12.43 15.84
CA ILE A 304 10.39 -13.00 16.25
C ILE A 304 9.31 -12.75 15.17
N HIS A 305 9.52 -11.78 14.28
CA HIS A 305 8.56 -11.39 13.23
C HIS A 305 8.87 -12.03 11.87
N ILE A 306 9.94 -12.81 11.74
CA ILE A 306 10.34 -13.54 10.54
C ILE A 306 10.15 -15.05 10.77
#